data_1ddf82af60bc53333a0519f60b2c5156
#
_entry.id   1ddf82af60bc53333a0519f60b2c5156
#
_cell.length_a   1.000
_cell.length_b   1.000
_cell.length_c   1.000
_cell.angle_alpha   90.00
_cell.angle_beta   90.00
_cell.angle_gamma   90.00
#
_symmetry.space_group_name_H-M   'P 1'
#
loop_
_entity.id
_entity.type
_entity.pdbx_description
1 polymer ?
#
loop_
_entity_poly.entity_id
_entity_poly.type
_entity_poly.pdbx_seq_one_letter_code
_entity_poly.pdbx_strand_id
1 'polypeptide(L)'
;MTKSNDINDTQLSETLAEDSINYPAPEWQKFGEHQWRDSDLSEHLYQAMIDIGDNIELCVEAGGNPNNPPLLMVMGLGSQMVFWPDNFIKRLIDAGCFVIRFDNRDIGLSSKVQIEGLPRISQFKMMMRLQTGLSNKGAPVAYNLTDMAEDTARLIKALNLGTTHLLGASMGGMIAQIVAARYPSLVQRMALMFTSTNRAFLRPPKPKQLYTLINRPESHSERDIVRHSVWFMKTVGTPGHVNVRMVREIAKLRYQRNFHPLGTVQQLNAILASGSISRFSKQVKAPTIVLHGSADGLIPPSQGRVVAKTIPNAKFHLIEGMAHDIPEYYQPYMVALISTHLLVS
;
A
#
# COMPACT_ATOMS: atom_id res chain seq x y z
N MET A 1 42.68 -22.65 -36.77
CA MET A 1 41.92 -23.72 -36.14
C MET A 1 41.64 -23.29 -34.70
N THR A 2 40.56 -22.62 -34.51
CA THR A 2 40.07 -22.18 -33.19
C THR A 2 38.73 -22.88 -32.96
N LYS A 3 38.68 -23.75 -31.96
CA LYS A 3 37.47 -24.46 -31.52
C LYS A 3 36.57 -23.49 -30.79
N SER A 4 35.36 -23.27 -31.25
CA SER A 4 34.28 -22.65 -30.50
C SER A 4 33.73 -23.64 -29.49
N ASN A 5 33.69 -23.26 -28.23
CA ASN A 5 32.97 -23.98 -27.21
C ASN A 5 31.54 -23.51 -27.21
N ASP A 6 30.65 -24.25 -27.82
CA ASP A 6 29.19 -24.10 -27.65
C ASP A 6 28.83 -24.71 -26.29
N ILE A 7 28.52 -23.85 -25.34
CA ILE A 7 27.90 -24.25 -24.08
C ILE A 7 26.41 -24.38 -24.37
N ASN A 8 25.91 -25.60 -24.23
CA ASN A 8 24.52 -25.99 -24.45
C ASN A 8 23.56 -25.24 -23.51
N ASP A 9 22.63 -24.50 -24.09
CA ASP A 9 21.51 -23.81 -23.39
C ASP A 9 20.55 -24.74 -22.63
N THR A 10 20.75 -26.07 -22.74
CA THR A 10 19.90 -27.06 -22.09
C THR A 10 20.30 -27.39 -20.65
N GLN A 11 21.48 -26.97 -20.17
CA GLN A 11 21.92 -27.22 -18.80
C GLN A 11 21.64 -26.05 -17.84
N LEU A 12 21.20 -24.90 -18.33
CA LEU A 12 20.78 -23.76 -17.50
C LEU A 12 19.31 -23.77 -17.09
N SER A 13 18.51 -24.67 -17.69
CA SER A 13 17.08 -24.81 -17.38
C SER A 13 16.74 -25.82 -16.27
N GLU A 14 17.69 -26.65 -15.85
CA GLU A 14 17.44 -27.71 -14.85
C GLU A 14 17.89 -27.38 -13.43
N THR A 15 18.44 -26.20 -13.15
CA THR A 15 18.91 -25.82 -11.80
C THR A 15 18.06 -24.71 -11.15
N LEU A 16 16.89 -24.38 -11.73
CA LEU A 16 15.86 -23.53 -11.11
C LEU A 16 14.58 -24.35 -10.82
N ALA A 17 14.74 -25.63 -10.48
CA ALA A 17 13.65 -26.40 -9.90
C ALA A 17 13.43 -25.92 -8.47
N GLU A 18 12.43 -25.10 -8.28
CA GLU A 18 11.31 -25.23 -7.36
C GLU A 18 11.66 -25.82 -5.98
N ASP A 19 12.40 -25.10 -5.16
CA ASP A 19 12.18 -25.16 -3.72
C ASP A 19 11.02 -24.21 -3.39
N SER A 20 9.79 -24.63 -3.71
CA SER A 20 8.60 -24.10 -3.07
C SER A 20 8.68 -24.51 -1.61
N ILE A 21 9.21 -23.65 -0.77
CA ILE A 21 9.20 -23.85 0.68
C ILE A 21 7.73 -23.75 1.12
N ASN A 22 7.08 -24.89 1.10
CA ASN A 22 5.71 -25.05 1.58
C ASN A 22 5.77 -25.05 3.12
N TYR A 23 5.63 -23.87 3.74
CA TYR A 23 5.55 -23.78 5.19
C TYR A 23 4.21 -24.39 5.63
N PRO A 24 4.21 -25.44 6.46
CA PRO A 24 2.98 -26.07 6.90
C PRO A 24 2.11 -25.11 7.72
N ALA A 25 0.81 -25.03 7.37
CA ALA A 25 -0.21 -24.24 8.05
C ALA A 25 -0.23 -24.25 9.61
N PRO A 26 0.25 -25.29 10.30
CA PRO A 26 0.21 -25.38 11.77
C PRO A 26 1.02 -24.29 12.51
N GLU A 27 2.10 -23.75 11.92
CA GLU A 27 2.89 -22.72 12.58
C GLU A 27 2.21 -21.34 12.62
N TRP A 28 1.16 -21.15 11.83
CA TRP A 28 0.39 -19.91 11.77
C TRP A 28 -0.57 -19.73 12.95
N GLN A 29 -0.86 -20.78 13.70
CA GLN A 29 -1.74 -20.72 14.88
C GLN A 29 -1.22 -19.77 15.98
N LYS A 30 0.09 -19.50 16.02
CA LYS A 30 0.65 -18.52 16.95
C LYS A 30 0.23 -17.06 16.68
N PHE A 31 -0.31 -16.78 15.49
CA PHE A 31 -0.83 -15.47 15.08
C PHE A 31 -2.34 -15.32 15.31
N GLY A 32 -2.91 -16.07 16.23
CA GLY A 32 -4.33 -16.10 16.57
C GLY A 32 -5.05 -17.33 16.03
N GLU A 33 -6.19 -17.62 16.60
CA GLU A 33 -7.07 -18.73 16.17
C GLU A 33 -7.87 -18.32 14.92
N HIS A 34 -7.18 -18.00 13.82
CA HIS A 34 -7.81 -17.60 12.57
C HIS A 34 -7.82 -18.76 11.58
N GLN A 35 -8.86 -18.82 10.75
CA GLN A 35 -8.97 -19.82 9.70
C GLN A 35 -8.20 -19.39 8.45
N TRP A 36 -6.94 -19.75 8.38
CA TRP A 36 -6.11 -19.54 7.21
C TRP A 36 -6.36 -20.59 6.15
N ARG A 37 -6.42 -20.16 4.90
CA ARG A 37 -6.52 -21.02 3.69
C ARG A 37 -5.51 -20.55 2.66
N ASP A 38 -5.21 -21.39 1.68
CA ASP A 38 -4.40 -20.94 0.54
C ASP A 38 -5.00 -19.72 -0.12
N SER A 39 -4.16 -18.79 -0.53
CA SER A 39 -4.62 -17.58 -1.23
C SER A 39 -4.96 -17.90 -2.68
N ASP A 40 -6.12 -17.43 -3.15
CA ASP A 40 -6.49 -17.48 -4.57
C ASP A 40 -5.67 -16.48 -5.43
N LEU A 41 -4.81 -15.67 -4.80
CA LEU A 41 -4.12 -14.54 -5.42
C LEU A 41 -2.61 -14.74 -5.55
N SER A 42 -2.03 -15.62 -4.77
CA SER A 42 -0.60 -15.89 -4.73
C SER A 42 -0.34 -17.26 -4.12
N GLU A 43 0.44 -18.09 -4.79
CA GLU A 43 0.86 -19.40 -4.29
C GLU A 43 1.80 -19.34 -3.07
N HIS A 44 2.28 -18.14 -2.73
CA HIS A 44 3.19 -17.91 -1.59
C HIS A 44 2.48 -17.39 -0.36
N LEU A 45 1.16 -17.17 -0.41
CA LEU A 45 0.40 -16.51 0.64
C LEU A 45 -0.79 -17.35 1.09
N TYR A 46 -1.16 -17.17 2.34
CA TYR A 46 -2.39 -17.66 2.95
C TYR A 46 -3.34 -16.49 3.22
N GLN A 47 -4.64 -16.73 3.12
CA GLN A 47 -5.69 -15.71 3.31
C GLN A 47 -6.55 -16.06 4.51
N ALA A 48 -6.95 -15.04 5.29
CA ALA A 48 -7.96 -15.14 6.33
C ALA A 48 -8.82 -13.88 6.39
N MET A 49 -10.02 -14.01 6.97
CA MET A 49 -10.83 -12.88 7.40
C MET A 49 -10.57 -12.66 8.89
N ILE A 50 -10.20 -11.43 9.26
CA ILE A 50 -9.79 -11.09 10.63
C ILE A 50 -10.76 -10.05 11.19
N ASP A 51 -11.52 -10.46 12.22
CA ASP A 51 -12.33 -9.52 12.99
C ASP A 51 -11.42 -8.67 13.89
N ILE A 52 -11.52 -7.36 13.72
CA ILE A 52 -10.75 -6.38 14.50
C ILE A 52 -11.62 -5.60 15.49
N GLY A 53 -12.86 -6.04 15.69
CA GLY A 53 -13.87 -5.38 16.52
C GLY A 53 -14.64 -4.26 15.80
N ASP A 54 -15.64 -3.71 16.48
CA ASP A 54 -16.52 -2.66 15.95
C ASP A 54 -17.21 -3.02 14.63
N ASN A 55 -17.54 -4.29 14.42
CA ASN A 55 -18.11 -4.85 13.18
C ASN A 55 -17.23 -4.61 11.94
N ILE A 56 -15.92 -4.52 12.11
CA ILE A 56 -14.96 -4.43 11.04
C ILE A 56 -14.18 -5.74 10.94
N GLU A 57 -14.32 -6.37 9.79
CA GLU A 57 -13.57 -7.55 9.39
C GLU A 57 -12.66 -7.20 8.22
N LEU A 58 -11.39 -7.55 8.30
CA LEU A 58 -10.40 -7.27 7.25
C LEU A 58 -9.99 -8.56 6.55
N CYS A 59 -9.96 -8.52 5.23
CA CYS A 59 -9.34 -9.57 4.42
C CYS A 59 -7.83 -9.39 4.43
N VAL A 60 -7.13 -10.40 4.91
CA VAL A 60 -5.69 -10.39 5.16
C VAL A 60 -5.03 -11.53 4.41
N GLU A 61 -3.86 -11.29 3.86
CA GLU A 61 -2.96 -12.32 3.36
C GLU A 61 -1.61 -12.20 4.04
N ALA A 62 -0.99 -13.36 4.29
CA ALA A 62 0.32 -13.42 4.91
C ALA A 62 1.16 -14.55 4.32
N GLY A 63 2.50 -14.37 4.29
CA GLY A 63 3.44 -15.35 3.76
C GLY A 63 4.87 -15.17 4.25
N GLY A 64 5.67 -16.20 4.04
CA GLY A 64 7.02 -16.29 4.56
C GLY A 64 7.10 -17.03 5.91
N ASN A 65 8.30 -17.06 6.50
CA ASN A 65 8.51 -17.72 7.79
C ASN A 65 7.91 -16.85 8.91
N PRO A 66 6.94 -17.36 9.67
CA PRO A 66 6.29 -16.61 10.75
C PRO A 66 7.22 -16.30 11.94
N ASN A 67 8.42 -16.91 12.01
CA ASN A 67 9.45 -16.55 12.98
C ASN A 67 10.27 -15.32 12.59
N ASN A 68 10.16 -14.91 11.32
CA ASN A 68 10.81 -13.70 10.83
C ASN A 68 10.10 -12.44 11.34
N PRO A 69 10.78 -11.27 11.31
CA PRO A 69 10.18 -10.00 11.66
C PRO A 69 8.91 -9.70 10.81
N PRO A 70 7.76 -9.42 11.45
CA PRO A 70 6.53 -9.13 10.73
C PRO A 70 6.59 -7.79 10.00
N LEU A 71 6.18 -7.79 8.73
CA LEU A 71 6.07 -6.61 7.87
C LEU A 71 4.61 -6.44 7.43
N LEU A 72 3.88 -5.51 8.03
CA LEU A 72 2.51 -5.18 7.65
C LEU A 72 2.51 -4.09 6.57
N MET A 73 1.89 -4.42 5.42
CA MET A 73 1.86 -3.59 4.23
C MET A 73 0.51 -2.89 4.10
N VAL A 74 0.50 -1.55 4.14
CA VAL A 74 -0.70 -0.70 4.09
C VAL A 74 -0.82 -0.04 2.71
N MET A 75 -1.86 -0.39 1.97
CA MET A 75 -2.07 0.06 0.59
C MET A 75 -2.70 1.45 0.50
N GLY A 76 -2.58 2.07 -0.68
CA GLY A 76 -3.08 3.41 -1.00
C GLY A 76 -4.59 3.48 -1.32
N LEU A 77 -5.02 4.69 -1.64
CA LEU A 77 -6.41 5.05 -1.94
C LEU A 77 -7.04 4.16 -3.00
N GLY A 78 -8.19 3.57 -2.69
CA GLY A 78 -9.03 2.80 -3.61
C GLY A 78 -8.38 1.52 -4.13
N SER A 79 -7.27 1.11 -3.55
CA SER A 79 -6.48 -0.03 -4.02
C SER A 79 -6.66 -1.24 -3.11
N GLN A 80 -7.05 -2.38 -3.73
CA GLN A 80 -7.04 -3.68 -3.07
C GLN A 80 -5.60 -4.15 -2.85
N MET A 81 -5.38 -5.07 -1.92
CA MET A 81 -4.05 -5.62 -1.59
C MET A 81 -3.34 -6.28 -2.79
N VAL A 82 -4.07 -6.70 -3.82
CA VAL A 82 -3.53 -7.25 -5.08
C VAL A 82 -2.72 -6.22 -5.90
N PHE A 83 -2.72 -4.95 -5.52
CA PHE A 83 -1.84 -3.95 -6.12
C PHE A 83 -0.38 -4.04 -5.66
N TRP A 84 -0.12 -4.75 -4.57
CA TRP A 84 1.25 -5.14 -4.25
C TRP A 84 1.68 -6.21 -5.24
N PRO A 85 2.68 -5.96 -6.12
CA PRO A 85 3.10 -6.95 -7.10
C PRO A 85 3.61 -8.22 -6.40
N ASP A 86 3.23 -9.39 -6.91
CA ASP A 86 3.58 -10.67 -6.29
C ASP A 86 5.11 -10.87 -6.20
N ASN A 87 5.83 -10.54 -7.28
CA ASN A 87 7.30 -10.54 -7.28
C ASN A 87 7.91 -9.61 -6.21
N PHE A 88 7.26 -8.48 -5.90
CA PHE A 88 7.72 -7.58 -4.84
C PHE A 88 7.55 -8.22 -3.46
N ILE A 89 6.42 -8.89 -3.25
CA ILE A 89 6.14 -9.63 -2.00
C ILE A 89 7.12 -10.77 -1.84
N LYS A 90 7.29 -11.61 -2.88
CA LYS A 90 8.24 -12.71 -2.85
C LYS A 90 9.65 -12.24 -2.48
N ARG A 91 10.13 -11.16 -3.09
CA ARG A 91 11.44 -10.59 -2.77
C ARG A 91 11.56 -10.11 -1.32
N LEU A 92 10.49 -9.60 -0.70
CA LEU A 92 10.48 -9.22 0.72
C LEU A 92 10.51 -10.46 1.63
N ILE A 93 9.82 -11.54 1.24
CA ILE A 93 9.87 -12.83 1.93
C ILE A 93 11.28 -13.41 1.84
N ASP A 94 11.87 -13.45 0.65
CA ASP A 94 13.23 -13.94 0.41
C ASP A 94 14.29 -13.11 1.17
N ALA A 95 14.02 -11.83 1.39
CA ALA A 95 14.86 -10.96 2.21
C ALA A 95 14.73 -11.20 3.72
N GLY A 96 13.86 -12.11 4.16
CA GLY A 96 13.69 -12.49 5.56
C GLY A 96 12.57 -11.77 6.30
N CYS A 97 11.55 -11.26 5.62
CA CYS A 97 10.35 -10.72 6.25
C CYS A 97 9.25 -11.79 6.35
N PHE A 98 8.45 -11.74 7.42
CA PHE A 98 7.11 -12.32 7.44
C PHE A 98 6.15 -11.25 6.92
N VAL A 99 5.68 -11.40 5.69
CA VAL A 99 4.92 -10.37 4.99
C VAL A 99 3.43 -10.54 5.25
N ILE A 100 2.76 -9.44 5.63
CA ILE A 100 1.31 -9.37 5.80
C ILE A 100 0.77 -8.21 4.96
N ARG A 101 -0.26 -8.46 4.14
CA ARG A 101 -0.99 -7.44 3.40
C ARG A 101 -2.48 -7.57 3.66
N PHE A 102 -3.23 -6.49 3.50
CA PHE A 102 -4.68 -6.53 3.73
C PHE A 102 -5.41 -5.51 2.86
N ASP A 103 -6.69 -5.77 2.65
CA ASP A 103 -7.60 -4.77 2.10
C ASP A 103 -8.03 -3.81 3.21
N ASN A 104 -7.81 -2.52 3.02
CA ASN A 104 -8.35 -1.50 3.92
C ASN A 104 -9.88 -1.57 3.95
N ARG A 105 -10.53 -1.06 5.04
CA ARG A 105 -11.99 -0.90 5.08
C ARG A 105 -12.52 -0.31 3.77
N ASP A 106 -13.69 -0.72 3.33
CA ASP A 106 -14.38 -0.34 2.09
C ASP A 106 -13.75 -0.88 0.79
N ILE A 107 -12.62 -1.56 0.85
CA ILE A 107 -11.92 -2.06 -0.34
C ILE A 107 -11.90 -3.60 -0.32
N GLY A 108 -11.88 -4.20 -1.53
CA GLY A 108 -11.74 -5.64 -1.73
C GLY A 108 -12.76 -6.44 -0.93
N LEU A 109 -12.33 -7.44 -0.18
CA LEU A 109 -13.20 -8.31 0.61
C LEU A 109 -13.43 -7.83 2.05
N SER A 110 -12.71 -6.80 2.50
CA SER A 110 -12.92 -6.20 3.83
C SER A 110 -14.29 -5.54 3.97
N SER A 111 -14.73 -5.34 5.21
CA SER A 111 -16.02 -4.73 5.58
C SER A 111 -16.29 -3.44 4.83
N LYS A 112 -17.57 -3.23 4.46
CA LYS A 112 -18.07 -2.03 3.80
C LYS A 112 -18.84 -1.18 4.80
N VAL A 113 -18.35 0.04 5.01
CA VAL A 113 -18.97 0.99 5.94
C VAL A 113 -20.12 1.71 5.24
N GLN A 114 -21.32 1.50 5.74
CA GLN A 114 -22.50 2.19 5.27
C GLN A 114 -23.07 3.05 6.40
N ILE A 115 -23.14 4.36 6.16
CA ILE A 115 -23.79 5.30 7.08
C ILE A 115 -24.94 5.95 6.34
N GLU A 116 -26.14 5.66 6.77
CA GLU A 116 -27.35 6.25 6.21
C GLU A 116 -27.39 7.76 6.47
N GLY A 117 -27.94 8.51 5.52
CA GLY A 117 -28.14 9.95 5.68
C GLY A 117 -26.88 10.82 5.59
N LEU A 118 -25.71 10.27 5.25
CA LEU A 118 -24.53 11.12 5.01
C LEU A 118 -24.78 12.09 3.84
N PRO A 119 -24.63 13.41 4.07
CA PRO A 119 -24.81 14.39 3.01
C PRO A 119 -23.72 14.27 1.95
N ARG A 120 -24.05 14.62 0.71
CA ARG A 120 -23.07 14.69 -0.37
C ARG A 120 -22.06 15.80 -0.10
N ILE A 121 -20.78 15.45 -0.16
CA ILE A 121 -19.68 16.37 0.08
C ILE A 121 -18.99 16.70 -1.25
N SER A 122 -18.68 17.97 -1.45
CA SER A 122 -17.85 18.40 -2.58
C SER A 122 -16.37 18.17 -2.26
N GLN A 123 -15.80 17.10 -2.80
CA GLN A 123 -14.37 16.78 -2.70
C GLN A 123 -13.50 17.93 -3.23
N PHE A 124 -13.94 18.57 -4.32
CA PHE A 124 -13.24 19.73 -4.87
C PHE A 124 -13.17 20.89 -3.85
N LYS A 125 -14.29 21.24 -3.22
CA LYS A 125 -14.32 22.28 -2.17
C LYS A 125 -13.42 21.91 -0.99
N MET A 126 -13.44 20.67 -0.53
CA MET A 126 -12.57 20.20 0.55
C MET A 126 -11.09 20.28 0.17
N MET A 127 -10.74 19.88 -1.06
CA MET A 127 -9.38 19.96 -1.56
C MET A 127 -8.88 21.40 -1.65
N MET A 128 -9.70 22.33 -2.15
CA MET A 128 -9.36 23.76 -2.21
C MET A 128 -9.15 24.34 -0.81
N ARG A 129 -10.02 24.00 0.15
CA ARG A 129 -9.85 24.41 1.55
C ARG A 129 -8.53 23.93 2.13
N LEU A 130 -8.19 22.65 1.89
CA LEU A 130 -6.94 22.06 2.37
C LEU A 130 -5.73 22.78 1.77
N GLN A 131 -5.73 23.04 0.46
CA GLN A 131 -4.64 23.74 -0.22
C GLN A 131 -4.42 25.17 0.30
N THR A 132 -5.48 25.84 0.71
CA THR A 132 -5.43 27.21 1.28
C THR A 132 -5.23 27.22 2.80
N GLY A 133 -4.98 26.08 3.44
CA GLY A 133 -4.75 25.99 4.88
C GLY A 133 -6.02 25.96 5.74
N LEU A 134 -7.21 25.92 5.11
CA LEU A 134 -8.48 25.84 5.82
C LEU A 134 -8.77 24.39 6.25
N SER A 135 -9.25 24.23 7.47
CA SER A 135 -9.59 22.90 8.03
C SER A 135 -10.90 22.37 7.42
N ASN A 136 -10.92 21.07 7.19
CA ASN A 136 -12.13 20.28 6.91
C ASN A 136 -12.62 19.48 8.13
N LYS A 137 -12.11 19.80 9.34
CA LYS A 137 -12.54 19.15 10.58
C LYS A 137 -14.04 19.33 10.77
N GLY A 138 -14.73 18.23 11.10
CA GLY A 138 -16.19 18.22 11.24
C GLY A 138 -16.95 18.04 9.91
N ALA A 139 -16.25 17.81 8.79
CA ALA A 139 -16.93 17.36 7.58
C ALA A 139 -17.65 16.03 7.85
N PRO A 140 -18.91 15.86 7.38
CA PRO A 140 -19.68 14.64 7.61
C PRO A 140 -19.18 13.50 6.71
N VAL A 141 -18.14 12.81 7.14
CA VAL A 141 -17.53 11.66 6.45
C VAL A 141 -17.80 10.38 7.23
N ALA A 142 -17.81 9.24 6.55
CA ALA A 142 -18.05 7.95 7.19
C ALA A 142 -16.95 7.59 8.20
N TYR A 143 -15.72 7.96 7.90
CA TYR A 143 -14.55 7.76 8.73
C TYR A 143 -13.42 8.68 8.24
N ASN A 144 -12.32 8.72 8.96
CA ASN A 144 -11.13 9.50 8.64
C ASN A 144 -9.85 8.62 8.70
N LEU A 145 -8.69 9.18 8.39
CA LEU A 145 -7.42 8.42 8.42
C LEU A 145 -7.04 7.93 9.83
N THR A 146 -7.55 8.57 10.88
CA THR A 146 -7.29 8.11 12.25
C THR A 146 -8.05 6.82 12.54
N ASP A 147 -9.27 6.67 12.00
CA ASP A 147 -10.06 5.44 12.12
C ASP A 147 -9.40 4.29 11.34
N MET A 148 -8.86 4.56 10.15
CA MET A 148 -8.11 3.56 9.38
C MET A 148 -6.78 3.19 10.04
N ALA A 149 -6.14 4.11 10.76
CA ALA A 149 -4.96 3.82 11.57
C ALA A 149 -5.31 2.97 12.79
N GLU A 150 -6.49 3.17 13.39
CA GLU A 150 -7.02 2.31 14.44
C GLU A 150 -7.22 0.88 13.93
N ASP A 151 -7.83 0.69 12.75
CA ASP A 151 -7.96 -0.62 12.12
C ASP A 151 -6.61 -1.33 11.99
N THR A 152 -5.61 -0.61 11.47
CA THR A 152 -4.26 -1.15 11.30
C THR A 152 -3.65 -1.57 12.65
N ALA A 153 -3.83 -0.77 13.70
CA ALA A 153 -3.33 -1.10 15.04
C ALA A 153 -4.08 -2.29 15.66
N ARG A 154 -5.38 -2.37 15.45
CA ARG A 154 -6.21 -3.50 15.90
C ARG A 154 -5.86 -4.78 15.16
N LEU A 155 -5.59 -4.69 13.84
CA LEU A 155 -5.12 -5.82 13.04
C LEU A 155 -3.79 -6.39 13.58
N ILE A 156 -2.81 -5.54 13.92
CA ILE A 156 -1.55 -5.97 14.54
C ILE A 156 -1.82 -6.75 15.84
N LYS A 157 -2.77 -6.26 16.65
CA LYS A 157 -3.14 -6.91 17.91
C LYS A 157 -3.92 -8.22 17.70
N ALA A 158 -4.91 -8.22 16.79
CA ALA A 158 -5.73 -9.40 16.49
C ALA A 158 -4.87 -10.55 15.94
N LEU A 159 -3.84 -10.23 15.14
CA LEU A 159 -2.88 -11.19 14.63
C LEU A 159 -1.75 -11.51 15.63
N ASN A 160 -1.75 -10.92 16.80
CA ASN A 160 -0.72 -11.11 17.84
C ASN A 160 0.73 -10.94 17.31
N LEU A 161 0.95 -9.97 16.42
CA LEU A 161 2.24 -9.79 15.75
C LEU A 161 3.32 -9.19 16.68
N GLY A 162 2.92 -8.62 17.82
CA GLY A 162 3.85 -7.87 18.66
C GLY A 162 4.33 -6.59 17.99
N THR A 163 5.63 -6.28 18.12
CA THR A 163 6.24 -5.11 17.48
C THR A 163 6.49 -5.40 16.00
N THR A 164 5.92 -4.60 15.11
CA THR A 164 5.78 -4.88 13.68
C THR A 164 6.46 -3.80 12.83
N HIS A 165 7.07 -4.16 11.73
CA HIS A 165 7.48 -3.21 10.70
C HIS A 165 6.28 -2.77 9.87
N LEU A 166 6.23 -1.49 9.48
CA LEU A 166 5.20 -0.97 8.57
C LEU A 166 5.77 -0.57 7.22
N LEU A 167 5.13 -1.01 6.15
CA LEU A 167 5.38 -0.52 4.79
C LEU A 167 4.10 0.15 4.27
N GLY A 168 4.11 1.48 4.15
CA GLY A 168 2.94 2.23 3.71
C GLY A 168 3.14 2.90 2.35
N ALA A 169 2.22 2.66 1.41
CA ALA A 169 2.22 3.29 0.09
C ALA A 169 1.14 4.37 -0.02
N SER A 170 1.49 5.58 -0.47
CA SER A 170 0.54 6.67 -0.74
C SER A 170 -0.33 6.99 0.50
N MET A 171 -1.66 6.85 0.43
CA MET A 171 -2.55 6.94 1.59
C MET A 171 -2.13 5.98 2.72
N GLY A 172 -1.70 4.76 2.40
CA GLY A 172 -1.19 3.80 3.38
C GLY A 172 0.03 4.32 4.14
N GLY A 173 0.87 5.13 3.49
CA GLY A 173 1.96 5.84 4.16
C GLY A 173 1.48 6.95 5.09
N MET A 174 0.33 7.59 4.82
CA MET A 174 -0.29 8.52 5.77
C MET A 174 -0.85 7.77 6.99
N ILE A 175 -1.50 6.62 6.77
CA ILE A 175 -2.02 5.75 7.82
C ILE A 175 -0.87 5.26 8.71
N ALA A 176 0.21 4.73 8.13
CA ALA A 176 1.37 4.24 8.85
C ALA A 176 2.01 5.30 9.75
N GLN A 177 2.10 6.56 9.30
CA GLN A 177 2.57 7.69 10.13
C GLN A 177 1.68 7.92 11.35
N ILE A 178 0.35 7.79 11.20
CA ILE A 178 -0.60 7.95 12.31
C ILE A 178 -0.48 6.77 13.28
N VAL A 179 -0.37 5.52 12.78
CA VAL A 179 -0.15 4.33 13.61
C VAL A 179 1.11 4.48 14.45
N ALA A 180 2.25 4.81 13.82
CA ALA A 180 3.53 4.94 14.51
C ALA A 180 3.54 6.06 15.56
N ALA A 181 2.74 7.11 15.36
CA ALA A 181 2.61 8.19 16.33
C ALA A 181 1.69 7.84 17.50
N ARG A 182 0.56 7.15 17.26
CA ARG A 182 -0.44 6.84 18.28
C ARG A 182 -0.14 5.54 19.06
N TYR A 183 0.52 4.60 18.39
CA TYR A 183 0.82 3.26 18.91
C TYR A 183 2.32 2.94 18.77
N PRO A 184 3.21 3.75 19.37
CA PRO A 184 4.66 3.61 19.17
C PRO A 184 5.22 2.25 19.62
N SER A 185 4.57 1.56 20.55
CA SER A 185 4.95 0.23 20.98
C SER A 185 4.63 -0.88 19.97
N LEU A 186 3.77 -0.62 19.00
CA LEU A 186 3.42 -1.57 17.96
C LEU A 186 4.33 -1.46 16.72
N VAL A 187 5.13 -0.38 16.59
CA VAL A 187 5.89 -0.10 15.36
C VAL A 187 7.38 -0.11 15.63
N GLN A 188 8.09 -1.06 15.06
CA GLN A 188 9.53 -1.19 15.20
C GLN A 188 10.30 -0.25 14.26
N ARG A 189 10.02 -0.34 12.96
CA ARG A 189 10.59 0.52 11.90
C ARG A 189 9.55 0.77 10.82
N MET A 190 9.77 1.77 10.00
CA MET A 190 8.79 2.17 9.00
C MET A 190 9.45 2.48 7.66
N ALA A 191 8.90 1.94 6.58
CA ALA A 191 9.22 2.32 5.20
C ALA A 191 7.99 2.98 4.56
N LEU A 192 8.16 4.17 4.02
CA LEU A 192 7.08 4.97 3.43
C LEU A 192 7.38 5.20 1.95
N MET A 193 6.43 4.90 1.08
CA MET A 193 6.59 5.05 -0.36
C MET A 193 5.62 6.10 -0.92
N PHE A 194 6.16 7.04 -1.70
CA PHE A 194 5.43 8.06 -2.46
C PHE A 194 4.22 8.66 -1.70
N THR A 195 4.44 9.08 -0.46
CA THR A 195 3.40 9.58 0.47
C THR A 195 3.57 11.06 0.82
N SER A 196 2.68 11.57 1.66
CA SER A 196 2.59 12.98 2.04
C SER A 196 2.22 13.14 3.53
N THR A 197 2.44 14.32 4.07
CA THR A 197 1.84 14.77 5.34
C THR A 197 0.47 15.43 5.15
N ASN A 198 0.01 15.55 3.93
CA ASN A 198 -1.25 16.22 3.55
C ASN A 198 -1.41 17.64 4.14
N ARG A 199 -0.30 18.36 4.40
CA ARG A 199 -0.36 19.73 4.91
C ARG A 199 -0.72 20.72 3.79
N ALA A 200 -1.21 21.90 4.18
CA ALA A 200 -1.46 23.00 3.25
C ALA A 200 -0.18 23.47 2.54
N PHE A 201 -0.36 24.15 1.42
CA PHE A 201 0.70 24.78 0.62
C PHE A 201 1.79 23.81 0.13
N LEU A 202 1.51 22.51 0.08
CA LEU A 202 2.37 21.57 -0.63
C LEU A 202 2.18 21.72 -2.14
N ARG A 203 3.23 21.39 -2.90
CA ARG A 203 3.12 21.37 -4.36
C ARG A 203 1.99 20.42 -4.77
N PRO A 204 0.97 20.91 -5.50
CA PRO A 204 -0.16 20.07 -5.89
C PRO A 204 0.25 19.01 -6.93
N PRO A 205 -0.60 18.00 -7.17
CA PRO A 205 -0.46 17.09 -8.30
C PRO A 205 -0.34 17.87 -9.62
N LYS A 206 0.37 17.30 -10.60
CA LYS A 206 0.34 17.86 -11.96
C LYS A 206 -1.09 17.80 -12.52
N PRO A 207 -1.53 18.71 -13.40
CA PRO A 207 -2.92 18.80 -13.85
C PRO A 207 -3.48 17.47 -14.41
N LYS A 208 -2.69 16.74 -15.20
CA LYS A 208 -3.08 15.45 -15.76
C LYS A 208 -3.30 14.39 -14.69
N GLN A 209 -2.43 14.33 -13.67
CA GLN A 209 -2.55 13.41 -12.55
C GLN A 209 -3.67 13.84 -11.60
N LEU A 210 -3.87 15.14 -11.37
CA LEU A 210 -5.01 15.64 -10.60
C LEU A 210 -6.34 15.20 -11.21
N TYR A 211 -6.44 15.25 -12.54
CA TYR A 211 -7.64 14.80 -13.25
C TYR A 211 -7.97 13.34 -12.98
N THR A 212 -6.99 12.47 -12.75
CA THR A 212 -7.24 11.05 -12.42
C THR A 212 -8.01 10.84 -11.12
N LEU A 213 -7.93 11.78 -10.17
CA LEU A 213 -8.64 11.68 -8.89
C LEU A 213 -10.13 11.98 -9.00
N ILE A 214 -10.55 12.69 -10.04
CA ILE A 214 -11.94 13.12 -10.26
C ILE A 214 -12.60 12.41 -11.45
N ASN A 215 -11.81 11.93 -12.41
CA ASN A 215 -12.32 11.21 -13.56
C ASN A 215 -12.90 9.85 -13.15
N ARG A 216 -14.01 9.49 -13.76
CA ARG A 216 -14.73 8.24 -13.49
C ARG A 216 -14.76 7.38 -14.75
N PRO A 217 -14.87 6.05 -14.65
CA PRO A 217 -15.13 5.19 -15.79
C PRO A 217 -16.48 5.55 -16.42
N GLU A 218 -16.64 5.27 -17.71
CA GLU A 218 -17.87 5.60 -18.47
C GLU A 218 -19.08 4.82 -17.97
N SER A 219 -18.86 3.58 -17.52
CA SER A 219 -19.88 2.74 -16.89
C SER A 219 -19.26 1.84 -15.82
N HIS A 220 -20.10 1.09 -15.10
CA HIS A 220 -19.68 0.09 -14.14
C HIS A 220 -19.38 -1.29 -14.76
N SER A 221 -19.32 -1.40 -16.09
CA SER A 221 -18.94 -2.65 -16.76
C SER A 221 -17.46 -2.98 -16.52
N GLU A 222 -17.12 -4.27 -16.44
CA GLU A 222 -15.72 -4.73 -16.32
C GLU A 222 -14.85 -4.08 -17.42
N ARG A 223 -15.32 -4.04 -18.65
CA ARG A 223 -14.60 -3.45 -19.79
C ARG A 223 -14.21 -1.98 -19.54
N ASP A 224 -15.14 -1.18 -19.05
CA ASP A 224 -14.91 0.26 -18.85
C ASP A 224 -14.04 0.51 -17.61
N ILE A 225 -14.19 -0.30 -16.57
CA ILE A 225 -13.31 -0.29 -15.39
C ILE A 225 -11.88 -0.66 -15.77
N VAL A 226 -11.69 -1.71 -16.57
CA VAL A 226 -10.36 -2.13 -17.04
C VAL A 226 -9.73 -1.04 -17.93
N ARG A 227 -10.51 -0.46 -18.86
CA ARG A 227 -10.04 0.64 -19.71
C ARG A 227 -9.60 1.85 -18.88
N HIS A 228 -10.41 2.24 -17.90
CA HIS A 228 -10.10 3.33 -16.98
C HIS A 228 -8.85 3.04 -16.14
N SER A 229 -8.70 1.81 -15.65
CA SER A 229 -7.51 1.39 -14.88
C SER A 229 -6.23 1.48 -15.70
N VAL A 230 -6.27 1.07 -16.98
CA VAL A 230 -5.14 1.20 -17.90
C VAL A 230 -4.80 2.68 -18.16
N TRP A 231 -5.81 3.51 -18.40
CA TRP A 231 -5.62 4.95 -18.57
C TRP A 231 -5.01 5.60 -17.30
N PHE A 232 -5.54 5.25 -16.13
CA PHE A 232 -5.03 5.70 -14.84
C PHE A 232 -3.53 5.34 -14.68
N MET A 233 -3.17 4.06 -14.83
CA MET A 233 -1.80 3.60 -14.67
C MET A 233 -0.84 4.21 -15.71
N LYS A 234 -1.27 4.41 -16.96
CA LYS A 234 -0.48 5.14 -17.96
C LYS A 234 -0.26 6.61 -17.60
N THR A 235 -1.12 7.17 -16.75
CA THR A 235 -1.03 8.58 -16.34
C THR A 235 -0.18 8.77 -15.10
N VAL A 236 -0.27 7.86 -14.12
CA VAL A 236 0.41 8.01 -12.82
C VAL A 236 1.65 7.13 -12.69
N GLY A 237 1.75 6.07 -13.48
CA GLY A 237 2.84 5.10 -13.42
C GLY A 237 4.12 5.58 -14.08
N THR A 238 5.18 4.83 -13.85
CA THR A 238 6.55 5.11 -14.31
C THR A 238 6.64 5.09 -15.83
N PRO A 239 7.07 6.19 -16.46
CA PRO A 239 7.20 6.26 -17.91
C PRO A 239 8.09 5.14 -18.47
N GLY A 240 7.61 4.46 -19.52
CA GLY A 240 8.32 3.34 -20.14
C GLY A 240 8.26 2.00 -19.39
N HIS A 241 7.73 1.95 -18.15
CA HIS A 241 7.71 0.74 -17.32
C HIS A 241 6.31 0.24 -16.96
N VAL A 242 5.24 0.85 -17.50
CA VAL A 242 3.86 0.39 -17.25
C VAL A 242 3.57 -0.85 -18.11
N ASN A 243 3.49 -2.01 -17.46
CA ASN A 243 3.05 -3.25 -18.10
C ASN A 243 1.52 -3.26 -18.27
N VAL A 244 1.05 -2.87 -19.45
CA VAL A 244 -0.39 -2.74 -19.76
C VAL A 244 -1.14 -4.07 -19.65
N ARG A 245 -0.49 -5.20 -19.98
CA ARG A 245 -1.11 -6.53 -19.87
C ARG A 245 -1.38 -6.85 -18.40
N MET A 246 -0.38 -6.72 -17.55
CA MET A 246 -0.50 -6.93 -16.11
C MET A 246 -1.55 -5.98 -15.48
N VAL A 247 -1.56 -4.72 -15.88
CA VAL A 247 -2.58 -3.75 -15.40
C VAL A 247 -4.00 -4.21 -15.76
N ARG A 248 -4.22 -4.75 -16.95
CA ARG A 248 -5.53 -5.31 -17.35
C ARG A 248 -5.92 -6.53 -16.52
N GLU A 249 -5.00 -7.44 -16.30
CA GLU A 249 -5.22 -8.64 -15.51
C GLU A 249 -5.58 -8.29 -14.06
N ILE A 250 -4.80 -7.44 -13.43
CA ILE A 250 -5.08 -6.95 -12.06
C ILE A 250 -6.42 -6.19 -12.01
N ALA A 251 -6.75 -5.37 -13.01
CA ALA A 251 -8.01 -4.63 -13.03
C ALA A 251 -9.23 -5.57 -13.14
N LYS A 252 -9.14 -6.64 -13.96
CA LYS A 252 -10.19 -7.68 -14.04
C LYS A 252 -10.32 -8.41 -12.72
N LEU A 253 -9.21 -8.88 -12.16
CA LEU A 253 -9.17 -9.58 -10.89
C LEU A 253 -9.82 -8.76 -9.77
N ARG A 254 -9.47 -7.47 -9.66
CA ARG A 254 -10.08 -6.55 -8.70
C ARG A 254 -11.58 -6.40 -8.88
N TYR A 255 -12.02 -6.29 -10.12
CA TYR A 255 -13.45 -6.19 -10.45
C TYR A 255 -14.20 -7.45 -10.03
N GLN A 256 -13.70 -8.61 -10.40
CA GLN A 256 -14.29 -9.92 -10.08
C GLN A 256 -14.23 -10.23 -8.59
N ARG A 257 -13.14 -9.84 -7.92
CA ARG A 257 -12.97 -10.03 -6.49
C ARG A 257 -13.97 -9.21 -5.67
N ASN A 258 -14.11 -7.94 -5.94
CA ASN A 258 -15.15 -7.06 -5.37
C ASN A 258 -15.09 -5.67 -6.01
N PHE A 259 -16.15 -5.28 -6.65
CA PHE A 259 -16.30 -3.94 -7.22
C PHE A 259 -17.14 -3.05 -6.28
N HIS A 260 -16.47 -2.19 -5.51
CA HIS A 260 -17.10 -1.26 -4.58
C HIS A 260 -16.62 0.19 -4.77
N PRO A 261 -17.12 0.91 -5.81
CA PRO A 261 -16.61 2.23 -6.16
C PRO A 261 -16.86 3.29 -5.07
N LEU A 262 -17.89 3.12 -4.23
CA LEU A 262 -18.17 4.02 -3.12
C LEU A 262 -17.01 4.02 -2.10
N GLY A 263 -16.35 2.90 -1.88
CA GLY A 263 -15.22 2.82 -0.95
C GLY A 263 -14.07 3.76 -1.34
N THR A 264 -13.75 3.86 -2.63
CA THR A 264 -12.73 4.83 -3.09
C THR A 264 -13.16 6.28 -2.80
N VAL A 265 -14.45 6.60 -2.96
CA VAL A 265 -14.99 7.93 -2.62
C VAL A 265 -14.88 8.20 -1.13
N GLN A 266 -15.25 7.23 -0.28
CA GLN A 266 -15.18 7.38 1.18
C GLN A 266 -13.75 7.53 1.67
N GLN A 267 -12.80 6.75 1.14
CA GLN A 267 -11.38 6.89 1.46
C GLN A 267 -10.80 8.25 1.02
N LEU A 268 -11.19 8.77 -0.15
CA LEU A 268 -10.79 10.11 -0.56
C LEU A 268 -11.38 11.19 0.38
N ASN A 269 -12.63 11.03 0.79
CA ASN A 269 -13.25 11.90 1.79
C ASN A 269 -12.50 11.82 3.13
N ALA A 270 -12.07 10.62 3.55
CA ALA A 270 -11.27 10.42 4.75
C ALA A 270 -9.94 11.19 4.71
N ILE A 271 -9.21 11.12 3.57
CA ILE A 271 -7.97 11.90 3.37
C ILE A 271 -8.25 13.39 3.51
N LEU A 272 -9.27 13.89 2.82
CA LEU A 272 -9.58 15.31 2.77
C LEU A 272 -10.09 15.85 4.13
N ALA A 273 -10.90 15.06 4.83
CA ALA A 273 -11.43 15.41 6.16
C ALA A 273 -10.34 15.40 7.24
N SER A 274 -9.39 14.47 7.15
CA SER A 274 -8.26 14.37 8.09
C SER A 274 -7.35 15.60 8.01
N GLY A 275 -7.28 16.25 6.86
CA GLY A 275 -6.41 17.40 6.63
C GLY A 275 -4.94 17.04 6.87
N SER A 276 -4.18 17.96 7.44
CA SER A 276 -2.76 17.75 7.72
C SER A 276 -2.53 16.76 8.85
N ILE A 277 -1.73 15.73 8.56
CA ILE A 277 -1.28 14.74 9.56
C ILE A 277 0.10 15.08 10.14
N SER A 278 0.67 16.25 9.84
CA SER A 278 2.01 16.65 10.29
C SER A 278 2.18 16.58 11.81
N ARG A 279 1.09 16.79 12.59
CA ARG A 279 1.12 16.66 14.05
C ARG A 279 1.49 15.23 14.49
N PHE A 280 1.01 14.21 13.77
CA PHE A 280 1.37 12.82 14.02
C PHE A 280 2.78 12.53 13.53
N SER A 281 3.13 12.97 12.31
CA SER A 281 4.47 12.76 11.73
C SER A 281 5.59 13.25 12.66
N LYS A 282 5.39 14.38 13.37
CA LYS A 282 6.34 14.92 14.36
C LYS A 282 6.51 14.04 15.61
N GLN A 283 5.54 13.18 15.91
CA GLN A 283 5.53 12.31 17.11
C GLN A 283 6.05 10.90 16.82
N VAL A 284 6.34 10.59 15.56
CA VAL A 284 6.86 9.28 15.16
C VAL A 284 8.23 9.05 15.81
N LYS A 285 8.37 7.94 16.54
CA LYS A 285 9.63 7.51 17.17
C LYS A 285 10.34 6.43 16.37
N ALA A 286 9.58 5.65 15.59
CA ALA A 286 10.11 4.56 14.79
C ALA A 286 11.11 5.07 13.75
N PRO A 287 12.30 4.48 13.63
CA PRO A 287 13.23 4.78 12.54
C PRO A 287 12.51 4.63 11.19
N THR A 288 12.65 5.64 10.33
CA THR A 288 11.86 5.74 9.11
C THR A 288 12.71 5.99 7.88
N ILE A 289 12.40 5.27 6.80
CA ILE A 289 12.91 5.54 5.44
C ILE A 289 11.73 6.01 4.56
N VAL A 290 11.97 7.02 3.74
CA VAL A 290 10.99 7.54 2.78
C VAL A 290 11.53 7.35 1.37
N LEU A 291 10.89 6.52 0.56
CA LEU A 291 11.22 6.28 -0.85
C LEU A 291 10.24 7.07 -1.72
N HIS A 292 10.75 7.77 -2.72
CA HIS A 292 9.90 8.57 -3.60
C HIS A 292 10.48 8.62 -5.01
N GLY A 293 9.61 8.45 -6.02
CA GLY A 293 10.02 8.55 -7.41
C GLY A 293 10.20 10.00 -7.88
N SER A 294 11.27 10.29 -8.63
CA SER A 294 11.52 11.65 -9.14
C SER A 294 10.50 12.09 -10.20
N ALA A 295 9.87 11.13 -10.90
CA ALA A 295 8.86 11.37 -11.93
C ALA A 295 7.42 11.40 -11.38
N ASP A 296 7.20 11.19 -10.07
CA ASP A 296 5.87 11.18 -9.47
C ASP A 296 5.16 12.54 -9.66
N GLY A 297 4.12 12.52 -10.48
CA GLY A 297 3.29 13.69 -10.75
C GLY A 297 2.00 13.71 -9.94
N LEU A 298 1.64 12.59 -9.28
CA LEU A 298 0.44 12.50 -8.44
C LEU A 298 0.72 13.04 -7.04
N ILE A 299 1.77 12.56 -6.40
CA ILE A 299 2.33 13.15 -5.18
C ILE A 299 3.76 13.59 -5.51
N PRO A 300 3.98 14.88 -5.80
CA PRO A 300 5.31 15.34 -6.16
C PRO A 300 6.38 14.99 -5.11
N PRO A 301 7.63 14.65 -5.49
CA PRO A 301 8.67 14.18 -4.56
C PRO A 301 9.05 15.21 -3.49
N SER A 302 8.74 16.48 -3.70
CA SER A 302 8.84 17.52 -2.66
C SER A 302 7.98 17.21 -1.43
N GLN A 303 6.84 16.51 -1.61
CA GLN A 303 5.99 16.10 -0.49
C GLN A 303 6.65 14.97 0.33
N GLY A 304 7.29 13.99 -0.30
CA GLY A 304 8.07 12.96 0.38
C GLY A 304 9.27 13.56 1.15
N ARG A 305 9.94 14.57 0.59
CA ARG A 305 10.97 15.32 1.31
C ARG A 305 10.43 16.02 2.55
N VAL A 306 9.18 16.53 2.48
CA VAL A 306 8.51 17.14 3.64
C VAL A 306 8.20 16.08 4.69
N VAL A 307 7.74 14.87 4.29
CA VAL A 307 7.55 13.75 5.23
C VAL A 307 8.86 13.47 5.97
N ALA A 308 9.96 13.25 5.24
CA ALA A 308 11.25 12.93 5.84
C ALA A 308 11.78 14.06 6.74
N LYS A 309 11.53 15.34 6.40
CA LYS A 309 11.89 16.47 7.26
C LYS A 309 11.01 16.60 8.50
N THR A 310 9.78 16.07 8.46
CA THR A 310 8.80 16.20 9.55
C THR A 310 8.96 15.08 10.58
N ILE A 311 9.28 13.86 10.13
CA ILE A 311 9.53 12.71 10.99
C ILE A 311 10.96 12.82 11.54
N PRO A 312 11.16 12.76 12.86
CA PRO A 312 12.50 12.80 13.45
C PRO A 312 13.41 11.70 12.90
N ASN A 313 14.61 12.06 12.48
CA ASN A 313 15.66 11.15 11.99
C ASN A 313 15.29 10.30 10.76
N ALA A 314 14.22 10.66 10.02
CA ALA A 314 13.86 9.94 8.81
C ALA A 314 14.85 10.20 7.68
N LYS A 315 15.16 9.14 6.92
CA LYS A 315 16.01 9.20 5.72
C LYS A 315 15.15 9.30 4.47
N PHE A 316 15.58 10.12 3.50
CA PHE A 316 14.90 10.28 2.22
C PHE A 316 15.71 9.69 1.08
N HIS A 317 15.08 8.82 0.28
CA HIS A 317 15.66 8.24 -0.93
C HIS A 317 14.83 8.62 -2.14
N LEU A 318 15.44 9.35 -3.07
CA LEU A 318 14.85 9.65 -4.37
C LEU A 318 15.22 8.53 -5.35
N ILE A 319 14.22 7.91 -5.95
CA ILE A 319 14.40 6.89 -6.99
C ILE A 319 14.22 7.57 -8.33
N GLU A 320 15.32 7.71 -9.07
CA GLU A 320 15.32 8.46 -10.32
C GLU A 320 14.50 7.75 -11.40
N GLY A 321 13.66 8.49 -12.11
CA GLY A 321 12.77 7.99 -13.16
C GLY A 321 11.49 7.30 -12.69
N MET A 322 11.42 6.81 -11.47
CA MET A 322 10.22 6.17 -10.91
C MET A 322 9.09 7.18 -10.70
N ALA A 323 7.83 6.76 -10.88
CA ALA A 323 6.65 7.59 -10.61
C ALA A 323 5.82 7.05 -9.43
N HIS A 324 4.47 7.03 -9.53
CA HIS A 324 3.56 6.67 -8.43
C HIS A 324 3.12 5.21 -8.53
N ASP A 325 4.06 4.29 -8.67
CA ASP A 325 3.83 2.85 -8.80
C ASP A 325 5.04 2.03 -8.31
N ILE A 326 4.96 0.69 -8.44
CA ILE A 326 6.02 -0.25 -8.05
C ILE A 326 6.39 -1.08 -9.28
N PRO A 327 7.05 -0.49 -10.29
CA PRO A 327 7.35 -1.19 -11.52
C PRO A 327 8.44 -2.24 -11.30
N GLU A 328 8.34 -3.36 -12.00
CA GLU A 328 9.21 -4.53 -11.84
C GLU A 328 10.70 -4.17 -11.90
N TYR A 329 11.08 -3.28 -12.81
CA TYR A 329 12.46 -2.81 -12.98
C TYR A 329 13.08 -2.25 -11.69
N TYR A 330 12.30 -1.55 -10.87
CA TYR A 330 12.80 -0.91 -9.64
C TYR A 330 12.65 -1.78 -8.39
N GLN A 331 11.90 -2.89 -8.45
CA GLN A 331 11.62 -3.74 -7.28
C GLN A 331 12.89 -4.24 -6.57
N PRO A 332 13.93 -4.76 -7.26
CA PRO A 332 15.15 -5.20 -6.56
C PRO A 332 15.81 -4.09 -5.75
N TYR A 333 15.89 -2.90 -6.32
CA TYR A 333 16.48 -1.74 -5.63
C TYR A 333 15.63 -1.27 -4.45
N MET A 334 14.29 -1.20 -4.63
CA MET A 334 13.37 -0.84 -3.57
C MET A 334 13.42 -1.84 -2.41
N VAL A 335 13.41 -3.14 -2.71
CA VAL A 335 13.50 -4.20 -1.69
C VAL A 335 14.82 -4.11 -0.95
N ALA A 336 15.94 -3.92 -1.64
CA ALA A 336 17.24 -3.75 -0.98
C ALA A 336 17.26 -2.57 0.01
N LEU A 337 16.71 -1.41 -0.37
CA LEU A 337 16.60 -0.26 0.53
C LEU A 337 15.68 -0.55 1.73
N ILE A 338 14.53 -1.19 1.48
CA ILE A 338 13.54 -1.50 2.51
C ILE A 338 14.10 -2.53 3.48
N SER A 339 14.60 -3.68 3.00
CA SER A 339 15.10 -4.76 3.86
C SER A 339 16.33 -4.31 4.66
N THR A 340 17.27 -3.61 4.04
CA THR A 340 18.42 -3.03 4.76
C THR A 340 17.97 -2.09 5.88
N HIS A 341 16.89 -1.31 5.68
CA HIS A 341 16.39 -0.43 6.72
C HIS A 341 15.61 -1.18 7.80
N LEU A 342 14.76 -2.14 7.42
CA LEU A 342 13.87 -2.82 8.37
C LEU A 342 14.58 -3.90 9.20
N LEU A 343 15.51 -4.64 8.60
CA LEU A 343 16.10 -5.85 9.18
C LEU A 343 17.49 -5.60 9.84
N VAL A 344 17.88 -4.34 10.04
CA VAL A 344 19.08 -4.05 10.85
C VAL A 344 18.82 -4.43 12.29
N SER A 345 19.62 -5.36 12.80
CA SER A 345 19.73 -5.76 14.21
C SER A 345 20.18 -4.60 15.11
#